data_d817109c1440d9f5a639e6f1d59beec5
#
_entry.id   d817109c1440d9f5a639e6f1d59beec5
#
_cell.length_a   1.000
_cell.length_b   1.000
_cell.length_c   1.000
_cell.angle_alpha   90.00
_cell.angle_beta   90.00
_cell.angle_gamma   90.00
#
_symmetry.space_group_name_H-M   'P 1'
#
loop_
_entity.id
_entity.type
_entity.pdbx_description
1 polymer ?
#
loop_
_entity_poly.entity_id
_entity_poly.type
_entity_poly.pdbx_seq_one_letter_code
_entity_poly.pdbx_strand_id
1 'polypeptide(L)'
;MPSVTYPNQRLIKIHRESAKTDFLGIKNENWQAASRDLGAHALQLYLYLASNANNYTYALSPIAVRQSIGMARSTYHDQFHKLVDKGYLVPGTGNTFDFYEVPQTATQARNMSSVGG
;
A
#
# COMPACT_ATOMS: atom_id res chain seq x y z
N MET A 1 -20.99 -7.33 -13.83
CA MET A 1 -20.95 -5.86 -13.84
C MET A 1 -22.25 -5.29 -13.37
N PRO A 2 -22.25 -4.32 -12.50
CA PRO A 2 -23.50 -3.70 -12.09
C PRO A 2 -24.14 -2.96 -13.24
N SER A 3 -25.45 -3.02 -13.25
CA SER A 3 -26.24 -2.35 -14.26
C SER A 3 -26.69 -0.96 -13.81
N VAL A 4 -26.13 -0.47 -12.73
CA VAL A 4 -26.49 0.83 -12.18
C VAL A 4 -26.03 1.93 -13.10
N THR A 5 -26.92 2.87 -13.40
CA THR A 5 -26.62 4.05 -14.19
C THR A 5 -26.43 5.23 -13.25
N TYR A 6 -25.33 5.91 -13.38
CA TYR A 6 -25.01 7.09 -12.57
C TYR A 6 -25.18 8.36 -13.40
N PRO A 7 -25.64 9.45 -12.79
CA PRO A 7 -25.72 10.73 -13.49
C PRO A 7 -24.32 11.27 -13.80
N ASN A 8 -24.23 12.02 -14.88
CA ASN A 8 -22.99 12.71 -15.28
C ASN A 8 -21.82 11.75 -15.50
N GLN A 9 -22.10 10.52 -15.86
CA GLN A 9 -21.04 9.57 -16.16
C GLN A 9 -20.39 9.90 -17.51
N ARG A 10 -19.11 9.57 -17.61
CA ARG A 10 -18.34 9.70 -18.83
C ARG A 10 -17.82 8.34 -19.26
N LEU A 11 -17.70 8.16 -20.55
CA LEU A 11 -17.13 6.94 -21.11
C LEU A 11 -15.63 7.17 -21.30
N ILE A 12 -14.82 6.33 -20.65
CA ILE A 12 -13.38 6.44 -20.69
C ILE A 12 -12.80 5.26 -21.46
N LYS A 13 -12.08 5.56 -22.53
CA LYS A 13 -11.38 4.53 -23.29
C LYS A 13 -9.96 4.44 -22.76
N ILE A 14 -9.59 3.27 -22.26
CA ILE A 14 -8.32 3.11 -21.56
C ILE A 14 -7.31 2.44 -22.47
N HIS A 15 -6.17 3.10 -22.67
CA HIS A 15 -5.05 2.55 -23.41
C HIS A 15 -3.97 2.17 -22.42
N ARG A 16 -3.57 0.92 -22.45
CA ARG A 16 -2.61 0.39 -21.48
C ARG A 16 -1.30 0.04 -22.18
N GLU A 17 -0.23 0.24 -21.46
CA GLU A 17 1.06 -0.24 -21.89
C GLU A 17 1.21 -1.70 -21.53
N SER A 18 1.94 -2.41 -22.37
CA SER A 18 2.30 -3.79 -22.09
C SER A 18 3.26 -3.85 -20.91
N ALA A 19 2.98 -4.71 -19.94
CA ALA A 19 3.80 -4.78 -18.73
C ALA A 19 4.10 -6.24 -18.39
N LYS A 20 5.34 -6.66 -18.63
CA LYS A 20 5.81 -8.00 -18.27
C LYS A 20 6.69 -7.98 -17.04
N THR A 21 7.40 -6.88 -16.82
CA THR A 21 8.29 -6.70 -15.68
C THR A 21 8.14 -5.27 -15.18
N ASP A 22 8.56 -5.04 -13.97
CA ASP A 22 8.63 -3.71 -13.37
C ASP A 22 7.27 -2.98 -13.38
N PHE A 23 6.27 -3.68 -12.92
CA PHE A 23 4.92 -3.12 -12.81
C PHE A 23 4.34 -3.45 -11.44
N LEU A 24 3.31 -2.70 -11.06
CA LEU A 24 2.59 -2.93 -9.81
C LEU A 24 1.44 -3.92 -10.05
N GLY A 25 1.48 -5.05 -9.34
CA GLY A 25 0.39 -6.02 -9.34
C GLY A 25 -0.29 -6.03 -7.99
N ILE A 26 -1.58 -5.69 -7.96
CA ILE A 26 -2.35 -5.62 -6.73
C ILE A 26 -3.82 -5.90 -7.04
N LYS A 27 -4.49 -6.58 -6.12
CA LYS A 27 -5.93 -6.85 -6.28
C LYS A 27 -6.72 -5.54 -6.19
N ASN A 28 -7.67 -5.39 -7.10
CA ASN A 28 -8.48 -4.18 -7.12
C ASN A 28 -9.23 -3.96 -5.79
N GLU A 29 -9.82 -5.00 -5.25
CA GLU A 29 -10.56 -4.87 -3.99
C GLU A 29 -9.66 -4.39 -2.85
N ASN A 30 -8.40 -4.81 -2.86
CA ASN A 30 -7.47 -4.44 -1.79
C ASN A 30 -7.08 -2.97 -1.84
N TRP A 31 -6.66 -2.47 -3.02
CA TRP A 31 -6.25 -1.07 -3.09
C TRP A 31 -7.45 -0.12 -2.98
N GLN A 32 -8.63 -0.56 -3.44
CA GLN A 32 -9.83 0.26 -3.31
C GLN A 32 -10.25 0.37 -1.85
N ALA A 33 -10.19 -0.73 -1.10
CA ALA A 33 -10.45 -0.70 0.33
C ALA A 33 -9.43 0.16 1.06
N ALA A 34 -8.15 0.05 0.68
CA ALA A 34 -7.10 0.88 1.25
C ALA A 34 -7.33 2.37 0.95
N SER A 35 -7.79 2.68 -0.25
CA SER A 35 -8.08 4.06 -0.64
C SER A 35 -9.16 4.68 0.25
N ARG A 36 -10.21 3.93 0.50
CA ARG A 36 -11.29 4.41 1.38
C ARG A 36 -10.83 4.59 2.82
N ASP A 37 -9.93 3.72 3.26
CA ASP A 37 -9.46 3.70 4.64
C ASP A 37 -8.35 4.72 4.90
N LEU A 38 -7.46 4.91 3.94
CA LEU A 38 -6.20 5.65 4.15
C LEU A 38 -6.23 7.09 3.66
N GLY A 39 -6.97 7.37 2.61
CA GLY A 39 -6.87 8.66 1.94
C GLY A 39 -5.68 8.71 0.99
N ALA A 40 -5.53 9.84 0.30
CA ALA A 40 -4.66 9.94 -0.87
C ALA A 40 -3.19 9.74 -0.56
N HIS A 41 -2.66 10.43 0.45
CA HIS A 41 -1.21 10.39 0.71
C HIS A 41 -0.77 9.03 1.27
N ALA A 42 -1.55 8.45 2.16
CA ALA A 42 -1.20 7.14 2.70
C ALA A 42 -1.37 6.05 1.64
N LEU A 43 -2.37 6.19 0.76
CA LEU A 43 -2.53 5.27 -0.36
C LEU A 43 -1.32 5.34 -1.29
N GLN A 44 -0.77 6.52 -1.51
CA GLN A 44 0.41 6.69 -2.36
C GLN A 44 1.59 5.89 -1.80
N LEU A 45 1.82 5.97 -0.49
CA LEU A 45 2.88 5.19 0.14
C LEU A 45 2.55 3.69 0.11
N TYR A 46 1.30 3.32 0.32
CA TYR A 46 0.83 1.94 0.21
C TYR A 46 1.17 1.36 -1.18
N LEU A 47 0.88 2.10 -2.24
CA LEU A 47 1.16 1.64 -3.60
C LEU A 47 2.66 1.53 -3.86
N TYR A 48 3.45 2.45 -3.31
CA TYR A 48 4.90 2.38 -3.43
C TYR A 48 5.44 1.11 -2.78
N LEU A 49 4.95 0.80 -1.58
CA LEU A 49 5.36 -0.42 -0.89
C LEU A 49 4.94 -1.68 -1.65
N ALA A 50 3.72 -1.69 -2.16
CA ALA A 50 3.21 -2.82 -2.93
C ALA A 50 4.02 -3.04 -4.22
N SER A 51 4.54 -1.96 -4.81
CA SER A 51 5.33 -2.06 -6.04
C SER A 51 6.67 -2.73 -5.81
N ASN A 52 7.10 -2.88 -4.54
CA ASN A 52 8.34 -3.54 -4.18
C ASN A 52 8.10 -4.96 -3.62
N ALA A 53 6.93 -5.51 -3.90
CA ALA A 53 6.51 -6.79 -3.29
C ALA A 53 7.38 -7.98 -3.69
N ASN A 54 8.13 -7.87 -4.76
CA ASN A 54 9.01 -8.95 -5.22
C ASN A 54 10.34 -8.99 -4.48
N ASN A 55 10.62 -8.01 -3.66
CA ASN A 55 11.83 -7.96 -2.86
C ASN A 55 11.54 -8.54 -1.49
N TYR A 56 12.41 -9.45 -1.02
CA TYR A 56 12.27 -10.00 0.32
C TYR A 56 12.41 -8.91 1.38
N THR A 57 13.43 -8.11 1.19
CA THR A 57 13.72 -7.02 2.12
C THR A 57 14.34 -5.89 1.32
N TYR A 58 13.89 -4.67 1.55
CA TYR A 58 14.54 -3.53 0.95
C TYR A 58 14.54 -2.38 1.94
N ALA A 59 15.50 -1.48 1.78
CA ALA A 59 15.65 -0.35 2.69
C ALA A 59 14.72 0.78 2.27
N LEU A 60 13.71 1.03 3.08
CA LEU A 60 12.80 2.15 2.87
C LEU A 60 13.43 3.41 3.45
N SER A 61 13.52 4.44 2.65
CA SER A 61 14.08 5.71 3.13
C SER A 61 13.27 6.90 2.61
N PRO A 62 13.26 8.01 3.37
CA PRO A 62 12.55 9.21 2.92
C PRO A 62 13.09 9.74 1.59
N ILE A 63 14.40 9.62 1.36
CA ILE A 63 15.03 10.09 0.12
C ILE A 63 14.53 9.28 -1.07
N ALA A 64 14.52 7.95 -0.94
CA ALA A 64 14.05 7.08 -2.02
C ALA A 64 12.58 7.32 -2.34
N VAL A 65 11.75 7.48 -1.33
CA VAL A 65 10.32 7.75 -1.50
C VAL A 65 10.12 9.08 -2.22
N ARG A 66 10.88 10.10 -1.82
CA ARG A 66 10.77 11.41 -2.48
C ARG A 66 11.19 11.34 -3.94
N GLN A 67 12.25 10.62 -4.24
CA GLN A 67 12.71 10.46 -5.62
C GLN A 67 11.74 9.68 -6.48
N SER A 68 11.12 8.66 -5.91
CA SER A 68 10.25 7.76 -6.66
C SER A 68 8.84 8.30 -6.86
N ILE A 69 8.24 8.89 -5.83
CA ILE A 69 6.84 9.32 -5.88
C ILE A 69 6.63 10.76 -5.45
N GLY A 70 7.70 11.52 -5.23
CA GLY A 70 7.60 12.94 -4.94
C GLY A 70 7.06 13.29 -3.56
N MET A 71 7.06 12.36 -2.62
CA MET A 71 6.50 12.59 -1.29
C MET A 71 7.54 13.27 -0.38
N ALA A 72 7.14 14.38 0.23
CA ALA A 72 8.00 15.11 1.15
C ALA A 72 8.29 14.28 2.40
N ARG A 73 9.43 14.56 3.05
CA ARG A 73 9.88 13.79 4.21
C ARG A 73 8.87 13.80 5.36
N SER A 74 8.33 14.97 5.68
CA SER A 74 7.33 15.07 6.76
C SER A 74 6.07 14.27 6.43
N THR A 75 5.61 14.37 5.21
CA THR A 75 4.44 13.60 4.76
C THR A 75 4.73 12.10 4.84
N TYR A 76 5.92 11.69 4.41
CA TYR A 76 6.33 10.29 4.50
C TYR A 76 6.23 9.77 5.94
N HIS A 77 6.80 10.49 6.90
CA HIS A 77 6.75 10.05 8.30
C HIS A 77 5.32 9.95 8.82
N ASP A 78 4.49 10.94 8.50
CA ASP A 78 3.08 10.92 8.93
C ASP A 78 2.33 9.73 8.33
N GLN A 79 2.55 9.47 7.05
CA GLN A 79 1.84 8.38 6.38
C GLN A 79 2.38 7.02 6.79
N PHE A 80 3.68 6.91 7.05
CA PHE A 80 4.26 5.69 7.58
C PHE A 80 3.60 5.32 8.91
N HIS A 81 3.49 6.28 9.83
CA HIS A 81 2.82 6.05 11.11
C HIS A 81 1.35 5.68 10.93
N LYS A 82 0.68 6.32 9.97
CA LYS A 82 -0.71 5.99 9.68
C LYS A 82 -0.86 4.55 9.22
N LEU A 83 0.05 4.06 8.35
CA LEU A 83 0.02 2.68 7.90
C LEU A 83 0.25 1.71 9.06
N VAL A 84 1.14 2.06 9.99
CA VAL A 84 1.36 1.24 11.19
C VAL A 84 0.10 1.21 12.06
N ASP A 85 -0.49 2.38 12.31
CA ASP A 85 -1.68 2.48 13.17
C ASP A 85 -2.85 1.72 12.59
N LYS A 86 -2.97 1.69 11.27
CA LYS A 86 -4.08 1.02 10.59
C LYS A 86 -3.84 -0.46 10.35
N GLY A 87 -2.62 -0.96 10.61
CA GLY A 87 -2.33 -2.39 10.49
C GLY A 87 -1.79 -2.83 9.15
N TYR A 88 -1.47 -1.92 8.25
CA TYR A 88 -0.86 -2.28 6.96
C TYR A 88 0.64 -2.52 7.09
N LEU A 89 1.28 -1.88 8.06
CA LEU A 89 2.66 -2.14 8.42
C LEU A 89 2.69 -2.67 9.85
N VAL A 90 3.24 -3.85 10.01
CA VAL A 90 3.31 -4.52 11.33
C VAL A 90 4.77 -4.58 11.75
N PRO A 91 5.12 -3.99 12.92
CA PRO A 91 6.50 -4.05 13.39
C PRO A 91 6.96 -5.48 13.64
N GLY A 92 8.16 -5.78 13.17
CA GLY A 92 8.83 -7.05 13.44
C GLY A 92 9.93 -6.87 14.46
N THR A 93 10.95 -7.69 14.36
CA THR A 93 12.13 -7.58 15.24
C THR A 93 13.02 -6.44 14.75
N GLY A 94 13.64 -5.74 15.70
CA GLY A 94 14.53 -4.63 15.37
C GLY A 94 13.81 -3.53 14.62
N ASN A 95 14.40 -3.06 13.54
CA ASN A 95 13.85 -1.97 12.74
C ASN A 95 13.21 -2.50 11.46
N THR A 96 12.57 -3.68 11.53
CA THR A 96 11.90 -4.27 10.37
C THR A 96 10.39 -4.15 10.51
N PHE A 97 9.71 -4.13 9.36
CA PHE A 97 8.26 -4.06 9.29
C PHE A 97 7.78 -4.97 8.18
N ASP A 98 6.63 -5.60 8.41
CA ASP A 98 5.98 -6.42 7.39
C ASP A 98 4.84 -5.62 6.78
N PHE A 99 4.78 -5.59 5.46
CA PHE A 99 3.74 -4.88 4.73
C PHE A 99 2.66 -5.86 4.26
N TYR A 100 1.42 -5.48 4.47
CA TYR A 100 0.26 -6.27 4.03
C TYR A 100 -0.68 -5.40 3.21
N GLU A 101 -1.18 -5.95 2.11
CA GLU A 101 -2.19 -5.27 1.29
C GLU A 101 -3.52 -5.12 2.01
N VAL A 102 -3.80 -6.03 2.95
CA VAL A 102 -5.01 -6.01 3.76
C VAL A 102 -4.59 -5.73 5.20
N PRO A 103 -5.23 -4.75 5.89
CA PRO A 103 -4.78 -4.39 7.24
C PRO A 103 -4.96 -5.54 8.21
N GLN A 104 -3.97 -5.71 9.08
CA GLN A 104 -3.97 -6.73 10.11
C GLN A 104 -4.46 -6.12 11.41
N THR A 105 -5.36 -6.81 12.09
CA THR A 105 -5.77 -6.38 13.42
C THR A 105 -4.65 -6.72 14.42
N ALA A 106 -4.68 -6.09 15.58
CA ALA A 106 -3.71 -6.39 16.63
C ALA A 106 -3.71 -7.87 16.97
N THR A 107 -4.89 -8.49 17.01
CA THR A 107 -5.02 -9.92 17.30
C THR A 107 -4.38 -10.76 16.20
N GLN A 108 -4.63 -10.43 14.95
CA GLN A 108 -4.06 -11.15 13.82
C GLN A 108 -2.53 -11.04 13.83
N ALA A 109 -2.02 -9.84 14.05
CA ALA A 109 -0.57 -9.62 14.10
C ALA A 109 0.07 -10.42 15.23
N ARG A 110 -0.56 -10.45 16.39
CA ARG A 110 -0.07 -11.20 17.54
C ARG A 110 -0.07 -12.70 17.25
N ASN A 111 -1.14 -13.22 16.66
CA ASN A 111 -1.23 -14.63 16.32
C ASN A 111 -0.17 -15.03 15.30
N MET A 112 0.08 -14.19 14.31
CA MET A 112 1.10 -14.44 13.31
C MET A 112 2.48 -14.50 13.96
N SER A 113 2.77 -13.59 14.89
CA SER A 113 4.03 -13.60 15.61
C SER A 113 4.18 -14.87 16.47
N SER A 114 3.11 -15.31 17.12
CA SER A 114 3.13 -16.52 17.93
C SER A 114 3.38 -17.76 17.09
N VAL A 115 2.76 -17.85 15.92
CA VAL A 115 2.91 -18.99 15.02
C VAL A 115 4.32 -19.01 14.45
N GLY A 116 4.86 -17.85 14.13
CA GLY A 116 6.18 -17.76 13.54
C GLY A 116 7.30 -17.92 14.55
N GLY A 117 6.99 -17.78 15.82
CA GLY A 117 8.02 -17.83 16.86
C GLY A 117 8.15 -19.16 17.48
#